data_36a600fc42209260deb837ec01d9853a
#
_entry.id   36a600fc42209260deb837ec01d9853a
#
_cell.length_a   1.000
_cell.length_b   1.000
_cell.length_c   1.000
_cell.angle_alpha   90.00
_cell.angle_beta   90.00
_cell.angle_gamma   90.00
#
_symmetry.space_group_name_H-M   'P 1'
#
loop_
_entity.id
_entity.type
_entity.pdbx_description
1 polymer ?
#
loop_
_entity_poly.entity_id
_entity_poly.type
_entity_poly.pdbx_seq_one_letter_code
_entity_poly.pdbx_strand_id
1 'polypeptide(L)'
;DGLEPSETMAEIAEKRGMHVTIGTAEESDLGSEKYDTLLFNGTPSYISDLEAAFEKAYYALKKGGRIVVLDVPKEGSFAMLYNLAKTLGTWEHKLLKGIKPSSVYPIEFVKDANWKTTGEKVEIMEKVGFSNYRYAQTLTTHPLYANDEFEEPQEGYQKGNYVAICANK
;
A
#
# COMPACT_ATOMS: atom_id res chain seq x y z
N ASP A 1 8.02 4.50 15.25
CA ASP A 1 9.19 4.36 14.36
C ASP A 1 8.73 4.29 12.92
N GLY A 2 9.52 4.80 11.99
CA GLY A 2 9.31 4.76 10.55
C GLY A 2 10.54 4.22 9.82
N LEU A 3 10.30 3.63 8.65
CA LEU A 3 11.33 3.25 7.69
C LEU A 3 10.99 3.92 6.36
N GLU A 4 11.93 4.69 5.81
CA GLU A 4 11.70 5.49 4.60
C GLU A 4 12.98 5.57 3.76
N PRO A 5 12.96 5.19 2.48
CA PRO A 5 14.14 5.26 1.63
C PRO A 5 14.49 6.68 1.15
N SER A 6 13.53 7.61 1.14
CA SER A 6 13.74 8.99 0.71
C SER A 6 14.16 9.88 1.88
N GLU A 7 15.39 10.40 1.85
CA GLU A 7 15.90 11.33 2.86
C GLU A 7 14.96 12.54 3.07
N THR A 8 14.46 13.12 1.97
CA THR A 8 13.55 14.27 2.04
C THR A 8 12.23 13.92 2.73
N MET A 9 11.67 12.73 2.48
CA MET A 9 10.43 12.29 3.14
C MET A 9 10.68 11.94 4.60
N ALA A 10 11.83 11.33 4.91
CA ALA A 10 12.26 11.06 6.28
C ALA A 10 12.38 12.34 7.11
N GLU A 11 13.04 13.38 6.58
CA GLU A 11 13.12 14.69 7.25
C GLU A 11 11.73 15.30 7.55
N ILE A 12 10.76 15.13 6.64
CA ILE A 12 9.41 15.63 6.86
C ILE A 12 8.72 14.85 7.98
N ALA A 13 8.91 13.52 8.01
CA ALA A 13 8.35 12.67 9.05
C ALA A 13 8.98 12.96 10.43
N GLU A 14 10.29 13.18 10.49
CA GLU A 14 11.00 13.55 11.71
C GLU A 14 10.51 14.91 12.27
N LYS A 15 10.30 15.91 11.41
CA LYS A 15 9.70 17.19 11.81
C LYS A 15 8.29 17.05 12.40
N ARG A 16 7.60 15.93 12.11
CA ARG A 16 6.30 15.57 12.69
C ARG A 16 6.41 14.71 13.94
N GLY A 17 7.63 14.50 14.45
CA GLY A 17 7.89 13.76 15.68
C GLY A 17 8.06 12.25 15.51
N MET A 18 8.22 11.76 14.29
CA MET A 18 8.55 10.35 14.05
C MET A 18 10.05 10.12 14.21
N HIS A 19 10.42 8.96 14.74
CA HIS A 19 11.79 8.46 14.65
C HIS A 19 11.91 7.64 13.37
N VAL A 20 12.75 8.09 12.42
CA VAL A 20 12.85 7.48 11.09
C VAL A 20 14.22 6.86 10.85
N THR A 21 14.25 5.65 10.35
CA THR A 21 15.45 5.00 9.82
C THR A 21 15.42 5.11 8.29
N ILE A 22 16.53 5.52 7.69
CA ILE A 22 16.68 5.55 6.23
C ILE A 22 16.96 4.14 5.74
N GLY A 23 16.15 3.64 4.80
CA GLY A 23 16.32 2.32 4.21
C GLY A 23 15.07 1.78 3.55
N THR A 24 15.20 0.64 2.89
CA THR A 24 14.10 -0.08 2.23
C THR A 24 13.59 -1.21 3.10
N ALA A 25 12.34 -1.62 2.88
CA ALA A 25 11.71 -2.70 3.63
C ALA A 25 12.36 -4.06 3.37
N GLU A 26 12.94 -4.24 2.17
CA GLU A 26 13.63 -5.47 1.77
C GLU A 26 15.03 -5.62 2.36
N GLU A 27 15.73 -4.51 2.60
CA GLU A 27 17.14 -4.53 2.97
C GLU A 27 17.39 -4.25 4.45
N SER A 28 16.55 -3.43 5.08
CA SER A 28 16.77 -2.97 6.45
C SER A 28 16.62 -4.08 7.48
N ASP A 29 17.44 -4.02 8.51
CA ASP A 29 17.29 -4.85 9.71
C ASP A 29 16.28 -4.20 10.65
N LEU A 30 15.13 -4.82 10.79
CA LEU A 30 14.06 -4.37 11.71
C LEU A 30 14.21 -4.95 13.12
N GLY A 31 15.19 -5.82 13.34
CA GLY A 31 15.35 -6.59 14.57
C GLY A 31 14.39 -7.78 14.65
N SER A 32 14.32 -8.41 15.82
CA SER A 32 13.48 -9.59 16.05
C SER A 32 12.55 -9.36 17.24
N GLU A 33 11.29 -9.78 17.11
CA GLU A 33 10.26 -9.72 18.15
C GLU A 33 10.15 -8.35 18.87
N LYS A 34 10.30 -7.27 18.10
CA LYS A 34 10.38 -5.90 18.61
C LYS A 34 9.04 -5.17 18.59
N TYR A 35 8.22 -5.40 17.56
CA TYR A 35 7.02 -4.61 17.29
C TYR A 35 5.74 -5.38 17.56
N ASP A 36 4.73 -4.70 18.08
CA ASP A 36 3.38 -5.24 18.26
C ASP A 36 2.55 -5.13 16.98
N THR A 37 2.84 -4.09 16.17
CA THR A 37 2.18 -3.86 14.89
C THR A 37 3.18 -3.27 13.90
N LEU A 38 3.16 -3.77 12.67
CA LEU A 38 3.84 -3.17 11.52
C LEU A 38 2.83 -2.76 10.47
N LEU A 39 3.04 -1.57 9.89
CA LEU A 39 2.15 -0.95 8.94
C LEU A 39 2.88 -0.68 7.62
N PHE A 40 2.35 -1.19 6.53
CA PHE A 40 2.68 -0.82 5.15
C PHE A 40 1.53 0.02 4.60
N ASN A 41 1.73 1.30 4.38
CA ASN A 41 0.67 2.22 3.95
C ASN A 41 0.96 2.84 2.59
N GLY A 42 0.31 2.34 1.53
CA GLY A 42 0.50 2.79 0.15
C GLY A 42 1.88 2.48 -0.43
N THR A 43 2.67 1.64 0.25
CA THR A 43 4.04 1.31 -0.13
C THR A 43 4.20 -0.03 -0.85
N PRO A 44 3.34 -1.05 -0.69
CA PRO A 44 3.55 -2.37 -1.27
C PRO A 44 3.75 -2.36 -2.79
N SER A 45 3.10 -1.45 -3.50
CA SER A 45 3.24 -1.32 -4.96
C SER A 45 4.61 -0.78 -5.42
N TYR A 46 5.41 -0.24 -4.50
CA TYR A 46 6.76 0.27 -4.78
C TYR A 46 7.88 -0.66 -4.28
N ILE A 47 7.52 -1.71 -3.54
CA ILE A 47 8.48 -2.70 -3.02
C ILE A 47 8.74 -3.74 -4.11
N SER A 48 10.00 -3.90 -4.51
CA SER A 48 10.41 -4.81 -5.59
C SER A 48 10.29 -6.27 -5.17
N ASP A 49 10.73 -6.60 -3.96
CA ASP A 49 10.62 -7.92 -3.34
C ASP A 49 9.72 -7.87 -2.11
N LEU A 50 8.41 -7.97 -2.36
CA LEU A 50 7.41 -7.88 -1.31
C LEU A 50 7.44 -9.11 -0.37
N GLU A 51 7.90 -10.28 -0.86
CA GLU A 51 8.05 -11.49 -0.04
C GLU A 51 9.17 -11.27 0.98
N ALA A 52 10.35 -10.80 0.57
CA ALA A 52 11.45 -10.46 1.47
C ALA A 52 11.07 -9.38 2.51
N ALA A 53 10.33 -8.35 2.08
CA ALA A 53 9.84 -7.31 3.00
C ALA A 53 8.89 -7.87 4.06
N PHE A 54 7.97 -8.76 3.66
CA PHE A 54 7.05 -9.40 4.58
C PHE A 54 7.72 -10.42 5.50
N GLU A 55 8.75 -11.14 5.03
CA GLU A 55 9.58 -12.00 5.89
C GLU A 55 10.25 -11.20 7.00
N LYS A 56 10.90 -10.09 6.66
CA LYS A 56 11.52 -9.19 7.65
C LYS A 56 10.48 -8.65 8.65
N ALA A 57 9.31 -8.24 8.18
CA ALA A 57 8.23 -7.81 9.03
C ALA A 57 7.75 -8.94 9.97
N TYR A 58 7.64 -10.17 9.47
CA TYR A 58 7.26 -11.33 10.28
C TYR A 58 8.26 -11.58 11.42
N TYR A 59 9.56 -11.57 11.12
CA TYR A 59 10.60 -11.75 12.14
C TYR A 59 10.61 -10.62 13.17
N ALA A 60 10.39 -9.39 12.73
CA ALA A 60 10.39 -8.21 13.59
C ALA A 60 9.17 -8.10 14.50
N LEU A 61 8.05 -8.73 14.13
CA LEU A 61 6.85 -8.78 14.95
C LEU A 61 7.01 -9.73 16.14
N LYS A 62 6.52 -9.33 17.30
CA LYS A 62 6.34 -10.18 18.47
C LYS A 62 5.37 -11.32 18.17
N LYS A 63 5.43 -12.39 18.97
CA LYS A 63 4.41 -13.46 18.93
C LYS A 63 3.03 -12.87 19.20
N GLY A 64 2.07 -13.17 18.31
CA GLY A 64 0.73 -12.59 18.36
C GLY A 64 0.65 -11.14 17.88
N GLY A 65 1.76 -10.57 17.42
CA GLY A 65 1.78 -9.28 16.73
C GLY A 65 1.07 -9.33 15.38
N ARG A 66 0.84 -8.18 14.78
CA ARG A 66 0.07 -8.09 13.54
C ARG A 66 0.76 -7.21 12.48
N ILE A 67 0.54 -7.57 11.24
CA ILE A 67 0.83 -6.74 10.08
C ILE A 67 -0.45 -6.10 9.57
N VAL A 68 -0.35 -4.86 9.12
CA VAL A 68 -1.43 -4.16 8.41
C VAL A 68 -0.87 -3.64 7.09
N VAL A 69 -1.49 -4.03 5.99
CA VAL A 69 -1.06 -3.68 4.63
C VAL A 69 -2.19 -2.91 3.96
N LEU A 70 -1.99 -1.62 3.71
CA LEU A 70 -2.93 -0.76 3.00
C LEU A 70 -2.37 -0.43 1.61
N ASP A 71 -3.16 -0.66 0.57
CA ASP A 71 -2.73 -0.35 -0.80
C ASP A 71 -3.91 -0.28 -1.76
N VAL A 72 -3.66 0.26 -2.95
CA VAL A 72 -4.55 0.18 -4.11
C VAL A 72 -4.48 -1.24 -4.67
N PRO A 73 -5.59 -2.01 -4.71
CA PRO A 73 -5.58 -3.34 -5.29
C PRO A 73 -5.57 -3.27 -6.83
N LYS A 74 -4.78 -4.14 -7.48
CA LYS A 74 -4.64 -4.20 -8.94
C LYS A 74 -5.97 -4.40 -9.66
N GLU A 75 -6.90 -5.13 -9.05
CA GLU A 75 -8.25 -5.40 -9.52
C GLU A 75 -9.21 -4.21 -9.39
N GLY A 76 -8.80 -3.16 -8.67
CA GLY A 76 -9.61 -1.96 -8.46
C GLY A 76 -9.59 -1.00 -9.64
N SER A 77 -10.63 -0.18 -9.77
CA SER A 77 -10.77 0.80 -10.86
C SER A 77 -9.69 1.89 -10.84
N PHE A 78 -9.17 2.26 -9.67
CA PHE A 78 -8.03 3.18 -9.58
C PHE A 78 -6.77 2.57 -10.18
N ALA A 79 -6.43 1.31 -9.86
CA ALA A 79 -5.25 0.67 -10.44
C ALA A 79 -5.39 0.49 -11.96
N MET A 80 -6.59 0.21 -12.45
CA MET A 80 -6.86 0.15 -13.90
C MET A 80 -6.58 1.51 -14.57
N LEU A 81 -7.05 2.61 -13.98
CA LEU A 81 -6.78 3.96 -14.48
C LEU A 81 -5.29 4.34 -14.40
N TYR A 82 -4.63 3.96 -13.31
CA TYR A 82 -3.20 4.19 -13.13
C TYR A 82 -2.39 3.41 -14.18
N ASN A 83 -2.70 2.15 -14.42
CA ASN A 83 -2.05 1.35 -15.47
C ASN A 83 -2.31 1.93 -16.87
N LEU A 84 -3.51 2.45 -17.13
CA LEU A 84 -3.80 3.13 -18.38
C LEU A 84 -2.98 4.42 -18.51
N ALA A 85 -2.94 5.26 -17.48
CA ALA A 85 -2.13 6.47 -17.48
C ALA A 85 -0.63 6.17 -17.62
N LYS A 86 -0.14 5.11 -16.96
CA LYS A 86 1.24 4.59 -17.10
C LYS A 86 1.55 4.23 -18.54
N THR A 87 0.67 3.50 -19.21
CA THR A 87 0.81 3.10 -20.61
C THR A 87 0.80 4.30 -21.56
N LEU A 88 -0.06 5.28 -21.28
CA LEU A 88 -0.17 6.51 -22.09
C LEU A 88 0.94 7.54 -21.78
N GLY A 89 1.64 7.38 -20.66
CA GLY A 89 2.69 8.28 -20.20
C GLY A 89 2.20 9.64 -19.67
N THR A 90 0.88 9.85 -19.58
CA THR A 90 0.27 11.12 -19.16
C THR A 90 -1.16 10.94 -18.69
N TRP A 91 -1.61 11.85 -17.81
CA TRP A 91 -3.01 11.97 -17.42
C TRP A 91 -3.88 12.80 -18.39
N GLU A 92 -3.26 13.54 -19.31
CA GLU A 92 -3.97 14.47 -20.21
C GLU A 92 -4.44 13.81 -21.53
N HIS A 93 -4.33 12.49 -21.63
CA HIS A 93 -4.80 11.78 -22.81
C HIS A 93 -6.34 11.77 -22.91
N LYS A 94 -6.88 11.87 -24.12
CA LYS A 94 -8.33 11.94 -24.39
C LYS A 94 -9.13 10.76 -23.79
N LEU A 95 -8.53 9.58 -23.69
CA LEU A 95 -9.16 8.38 -23.10
C LEU A 95 -9.40 8.50 -21.59
N LEU A 96 -8.67 9.39 -20.90
CA LEU A 96 -8.80 9.61 -19.46
C LEU A 96 -9.75 10.77 -19.13
N LYS A 97 -10.17 11.52 -20.15
CA LYS A 97 -11.09 12.64 -19.96
C LYS A 97 -12.46 12.16 -19.47
N GLY A 98 -12.89 12.68 -18.33
CA GLY A 98 -14.20 12.35 -17.72
C GLY A 98 -14.25 11.04 -16.93
N ILE A 99 -13.11 10.35 -16.78
CA ILE A 99 -13.02 9.13 -15.96
C ILE A 99 -11.89 9.20 -14.90
N LYS A 100 -10.90 10.09 -15.08
CA LYS A 100 -9.82 10.29 -14.10
C LYS A 100 -10.32 11.07 -12.88
N PRO A 101 -9.76 10.86 -11.68
CA PRO A 101 -10.04 11.68 -10.50
C PRO A 101 -9.75 13.17 -10.77
N SER A 102 -10.41 14.04 -10.03
CA SER A 102 -10.15 15.49 -10.07
C SER A 102 -8.73 15.83 -9.60
N SER A 103 -8.22 15.09 -8.62
CA SER A 103 -6.83 15.15 -8.17
C SER A 103 -6.15 13.83 -8.52
N VAL A 104 -5.12 13.88 -9.35
CA VAL A 104 -4.38 12.70 -9.81
C VAL A 104 -3.02 12.60 -9.15
N TYR A 105 -2.53 11.37 -8.96
CA TYR A 105 -1.16 11.12 -8.55
C TYR A 105 -0.17 11.61 -9.62
N PRO A 106 0.99 12.16 -9.22
CA PRO A 106 2.06 12.48 -10.17
C PRO A 106 2.36 11.27 -11.06
N ILE A 107 2.48 11.51 -12.37
CA ILE A 107 2.66 10.41 -13.34
C ILE A 107 3.97 9.64 -13.12
N GLU A 108 4.96 10.28 -12.54
CA GLU A 108 6.24 9.69 -12.17
C GLU A 108 6.04 8.55 -11.15
N PHE A 109 5.26 8.77 -10.11
CA PHE A 109 4.94 7.74 -9.12
C PHE A 109 4.11 6.60 -9.72
N VAL A 110 3.18 6.93 -10.62
CA VAL A 110 2.38 5.92 -11.32
C VAL A 110 3.25 5.01 -12.19
N LYS A 111 4.29 5.55 -12.83
CA LYS A 111 5.22 4.77 -13.67
C LYS A 111 6.01 3.72 -12.89
N ASP A 112 6.38 4.03 -11.66
CA ASP A 112 7.22 3.15 -10.84
C ASP A 112 6.40 2.12 -10.05
N ALA A 113 5.09 2.36 -9.86
CA ALA A 113 4.23 1.45 -9.11
C ALA A 113 3.96 0.13 -9.86
N ASN A 114 3.95 -0.98 -9.09
CA ASN A 114 3.64 -2.31 -9.56
C ASN A 114 2.57 -2.96 -8.66
N TRP A 115 1.32 -2.62 -8.91
CA TRP A 115 0.20 -3.09 -8.09
C TRP A 115 0.02 -4.60 -8.20
N LYS A 116 -0.20 -5.22 -7.05
CA LYS A 116 -0.63 -6.61 -6.91
C LYS A 116 -2.11 -6.67 -6.53
N THR A 117 -2.78 -7.75 -6.86
CA THR A 117 -4.14 -8.00 -6.37
C THR A 117 -4.13 -8.23 -4.86
N THR A 118 -5.29 -8.08 -4.22
CA THR A 118 -5.45 -8.44 -2.80
C THR A 118 -5.08 -9.91 -2.58
N GLY A 119 -5.52 -10.80 -3.48
CA GLY A 119 -5.19 -12.23 -3.43
C GLY A 119 -3.68 -12.50 -3.53
N GLU A 120 -2.98 -11.90 -4.49
CA GLU A 120 -1.52 -12.05 -4.63
C GLU A 120 -0.77 -11.59 -3.36
N LYS A 121 -1.21 -10.50 -2.71
CA LYS A 121 -0.62 -10.05 -1.44
C LYS A 121 -0.86 -11.05 -0.32
N VAL A 122 -2.06 -11.59 -0.22
CA VAL A 122 -2.42 -12.62 0.78
C VAL A 122 -1.61 -13.89 0.57
N GLU A 123 -1.48 -14.38 -0.67
CA GLU A 123 -0.66 -15.56 -1.00
C GLU A 123 0.80 -15.40 -0.54
N ILE A 124 1.38 -14.22 -0.74
CA ILE A 124 2.75 -13.92 -0.25
C ILE A 124 2.77 -13.92 1.28
N MET A 125 1.79 -13.30 1.92
CA MET A 125 1.71 -13.26 3.40
C MET A 125 1.53 -14.65 3.99
N GLU A 126 0.72 -15.53 3.36
CA GLU A 126 0.52 -16.93 3.79
C GLU A 126 1.81 -17.75 3.70
N LYS A 127 2.57 -17.61 2.61
CA LYS A 127 3.88 -18.26 2.46
C LYS A 127 4.85 -17.89 3.58
N VAL A 128 4.83 -16.62 4.00
CA VAL A 128 5.67 -16.10 5.09
C VAL A 128 5.22 -16.64 6.46
N GLY A 129 3.94 -17.02 6.60
CA GLY A 129 3.39 -17.61 7.83
C GLY A 129 2.33 -16.75 8.54
N PHE A 130 1.90 -15.64 7.94
CA PHE A 130 0.79 -14.86 8.48
C PHE A 130 -0.55 -15.60 8.40
N SER A 131 -1.45 -15.31 9.33
CA SER A 131 -2.75 -15.99 9.46
C SER A 131 -3.83 -15.05 10.02
N ASN A 132 -5.07 -15.54 10.12
CA ASN A 132 -6.20 -14.82 10.72
C ASN A 132 -6.49 -13.48 10.05
N TYR A 133 -6.74 -13.54 8.73
CA TYR A 133 -6.94 -12.36 7.89
C TYR A 133 -8.26 -11.64 8.18
N ARG A 134 -8.18 -10.32 8.21
CA ARG A 134 -9.33 -9.40 8.24
C ARG A 134 -9.10 -8.31 7.21
N TYR A 135 -10.19 -7.82 6.63
CA TYR A 135 -10.14 -6.87 5.53
C TYR A 135 -11.04 -5.69 5.79
N ALA A 136 -10.60 -4.52 5.37
CA ALA A 136 -11.43 -3.33 5.28
C ALA A 136 -11.16 -2.63 3.95
N GLN A 137 -12.16 -1.96 3.41
CA GLN A 137 -12.09 -1.31 2.12
C GLN A 137 -12.77 0.05 2.15
N THR A 138 -12.31 0.95 1.28
CA THR A 138 -12.92 2.27 1.03
C THR A 138 -12.72 2.64 -0.43
N LEU A 139 -13.18 3.82 -0.85
CA LEU A 139 -13.18 4.28 -2.23
C LEU A 139 -13.93 3.28 -3.14
N THR A 140 -15.16 2.92 -2.74
CA THR A 140 -16.01 1.96 -3.46
C THR A 140 -16.75 2.60 -4.63
N THR A 141 -16.73 3.92 -4.74
CA THR A 141 -17.34 4.69 -5.82
C THR A 141 -16.42 4.81 -7.04
N HIS A 142 -16.99 5.27 -8.17
CA HIS A 142 -16.19 5.51 -9.37
C HIS A 142 -15.09 6.55 -9.10
N PRO A 143 -13.85 6.37 -9.60
CA PRO A 143 -12.71 7.26 -9.32
C PRO A 143 -12.96 8.75 -9.55
N LEU A 144 -13.79 9.11 -10.52
CA LEU A 144 -14.16 10.50 -10.80
C LEU A 144 -14.83 11.19 -9.60
N TYR A 145 -15.56 10.45 -8.78
CA TYR A 145 -16.37 10.95 -7.66
C TYR A 145 -15.84 10.55 -6.29
N ALA A 146 -14.78 9.75 -6.23
CA ALA A 146 -14.29 9.14 -5.00
C ALA A 146 -13.80 10.14 -3.94
N ASN A 147 -13.53 11.39 -4.32
CA ASN A 147 -13.08 12.45 -3.41
C ASN A 147 -14.17 13.48 -3.11
N ASP A 148 -15.39 13.29 -3.60
CA ASP A 148 -16.47 14.25 -3.43
C ASP A 148 -17.08 14.19 -2.03
N GLU A 149 -17.11 12.98 -1.44
CA GLU A 149 -17.64 12.73 -0.10
C GLU A 149 -16.73 11.80 0.69
N PHE A 150 -16.72 11.95 2.01
CA PHE A 150 -16.02 11.02 2.91
C PHE A 150 -16.76 9.68 2.93
N GLU A 151 -16.02 8.59 2.74
CA GLU A 151 -16.54 7.22 2.77
C GLU A 151 -15.99 6.48 3.98
N GLU A 152 -16.85 6.04 4.88
CA GLU A 152 -16.48 5.20 6.00
C GLU A 152 -15.96 3.83 5.51
N PRO A 153 -14.88 3.30 6.12
CA PRO A 153 -14.39 1.97 5.77
C PRO A 153 -15.45 0.89 6.01
N GLN A 154 -15.55 -0.04 5.06
CA GLN A 154 -16.45 -1.19 5.10
C GLN A 154 -15.66 -2.49 5.23
N GLU A 155 -16.24 -3.52 5.81
CA GLU A 155 -15.64 -4.85 5.86
C GLU A 155 -15.54 -5.45 4.44
N GLY A 156 -14.47 -6.23 4.20
CA GLY A 156 -14.22 -6.89 2.92
C GLY A 156 -13.20 -6.16 2.04
N TYR A 157 -13.06 -6.61 0.78
CA TYR A 157 -12.09 -6.08 -0.19
C TYR A 157 -12.55 -6.13 -1.65
N GLN A 158 -13.78 -6.62 -1.92
CA GLN A 158 -14.23 -6.95 -3.28
C GLN A 158 -14.61 -5.73 -4.13
N LYS A 159 -14.80 -4.56 -3.50
CA LYS A 159 -15.32 -3.35 -4.15
C LYS A 159 -14.40 -2.15 -4.00
N GLY A 160 -13.59 -2.15 -2.94
CA GLY A 160 -12.79 -0.99 -2.57
C GLY A 160 -11.60 -0.77 -3.50
N ASN A 161 -11.28 0.49 -3.72
CA ASN A 161 -10.08 0.89 -4.45
C ASN A 161 -8.91 1.23 -3.51
N TYR A 162 -9.13 1.19 -2.21
CA TYR A 162 -8.10 1.20 -1.18
C TYR A 162 -8.47 0.14 -0.15
N VAL A 163 -7.60 -0.84 0.00
CA VAL A 163 -7.86 -2.05 0.80
C VAL A 163 -6.82 -2.19 1.90
N ALA A 164 -7.31 -2.43 3.11
CA ALA A 164 -6.49 -2.83 4.25
C ALA A 164 -6.60 -4.34 4.47
N ILE A 165 -5.45 -5.00 4.56
CA ILE A 165 -5.30 -6.40 4.95
C ILE A 165 -4.64 -6.41 6.32
N CYS A 166 -5.28 -7.00 7.32
CA CYS A 166 -4.70 -7.22 8.63
C CYS A 166 -4.54 -8.72 8.87
N ALA A 167 -3.36 -9.15 9.30
CA ALA A 167 -3.06 -10.54 9.63
C ALA A 167 -2.18 -10.64 10.87
N ASN A 168 -2.16 -11.82 11.51
CA ASN A 168 -1.38 -12.10 12.70
C ASN A 168 -0.16 -12.98 12.38
N LYS A 169 0.90 -12.74 13.17
CA LYS A 169 2.05 -13.66 13.27
C LYS A 169 1.69 -14.85 14.16
#